data_e03e8765fd60bcd54d1c819d1b3dde18
#
_entry.id   e03e8765fd60bcd54d1c819d1b3dde18
#
_cell.length_a   1.000
_cell.length_b   1.000
_cell.length_c   1.000
_cell.angle_alpha   90.00
_cell.angle_beta   90.00
_cell.angle_gamma   90.00
#
_symmetry.space_group_name_H-M   'P 1'
#
loop_
_entity.id
_entity.type
_entity.pdbx_description
1 polymer ?
#
loop_
_entity_poly.entity_id
_entity_poly.type
_entity_poly.pdbx_seq_one_letter_code
_entity_poly.pdbx_strand_id
1 'polypeptide(L)'
;MRLDIEGVSVEVAGRRLVDEVTLGADTGTFVGLVGPNGSGKSTLLRCVYRARRPDAGVVRVEGEDVHRMAPRAAARLLAALPQESAADFDFTVTEVVAMGRLPHRERTAAGDRQIVLRSLEQAGVAHLATRGFLSLSGGEKQRVLIARALTQQPRVLVLDEPTNHLDIAHQLDVLRRVRASGPTVLAALHDLNLAAAHCDRLHVLHGGRVVASGPPAEVLSPALLAEVFGVRAHRVRHPETGATQFLFDPLTP
;
A
#
# COMPACT_ATOMS: atom_id res chain seq x y z
N MET A 1 -3.60 -14.72 -0.63
CA MET A 1 -3.57 -15.01 0.82
C MET A 1 -4.27 -13.92 1.57
N ARG A 2 -5.06 -14.28 2.58
CA ARG A 2 -5.79 -13.35 3.43
C ARG A 2 -4.87 -12.70 4.45
N LEU A 3 -5.07 -11.40 4.68
CA LEU A 3 -4.46 -10.63 5.75
C LEU A 3 -5.52 -10.28 6.78
N ASP A 4 -5.26 -10.53 8.05
CA ASP A 4 -6.12 -10.18 9.18
C ASP A 4 -5.33 -9.35 10.19
N ILE A 5 -5.93 -8.25 10.65
CA ILE A 5 -5.46 -7.37 11.71
C ILE A 5 -6.53 -7.42 12.80
N GLU A 6 -6.16 -7.86 14.00
CA GLU A 6 -7.12 -8.14 15.08
C GLU A 6 -6.73 -7.35 16.33
N GLY A 7 -7.52 -6.35 16.72
CA GLY A 7 -7.37 -5.57 17.94
C GLY A 7 -6.02 -4.86 18.09
N VAL A 8 -5.39 -4.47 16.96
CA VAL A 8 -4.07 -3.85 16.99
C VAL A 8 -4.12 -2.48 17.64
N SER A 9 -3.27 -2.28 18.65
CA SER A 9 -3.05 -0.99 19.30
C SER A 9 -1.58 -0.62 19.29
N VAL A 10 -1.31 0.68 19.16
CA VAL A 10 0.04 1.26 19.13
C VAL A 10 0.07 2.56 19.90
N GLU A 11 0.98 2.63 20.87
CA GLU A 11 1.24 3.83 21.66
C GLU A 11 2.65 4.38 21.37
N VAL A 12 2.77 5.69 21.23
CA VAL A 12 4.04 6.39 21.01
C VAL A 12 4.08 7.60 21.94
N ALA A 13 5.10 7.68 22.79
CA ALA A 13 5.29 8.76 23.74
C ALA A 13 4.02 9.08 24.57
N GLY A 14 3.34 8.06 25.08
CA GLY A 14 2.12 8.19 25.87
C GLY A 14 0.85 8.53 25.07
N ARG A 15 0.95 8.60 23.75
CA ARG A 15 -0.19 8.87 22.87
C ARG A 15 -0.57 7.64 22.08
N ARG A 16 -1.83 7.21 22.16
CA ARG A 16 -2.36 6.11 21.37
C ARG A 16 -2.61 6.59 19.94
N LEU A 17 -1.81 6.06 19.01
CA LEU A 17 -1.90 6.39 17.57
C LEU A 17 -2.78 5.41 16.79
N VAL A 18 -2.87 4.17 17.25
CA VAL A 18 -3.75 3.11 16.74
C VAL A 18 -4.44 2.49 17.94
N ASP A 19 -5.73 2.32 17.90
CA ASP A 19 -6.55 1.92 19.04
C ASP A 19 -7.54 0.82 18.64
N GLU A 20 -7.26 -0.41 19.07
CA GLU A 20 -8.05 -1.62 18.86
C GLU A 20 -8.50 -1.84 17.41
N VAL A 21 -7.63 -1.53 16.45
CA VAL A 21 -7.96 -1.64 15.03
C VAL A 21 -8.11 -3.10 14.63
N THR A 22 -9.29 -3.42 14.08
CA THR A 22 -9.60 -4.71 13.45
C THR A 22 -10.05 -4.47 12.02
N LEU A 23 -9.34 -5.10 11.07
CA LEU A 23 -9.67 -5.07 9.64
C LEU A 23 -9.04 -6.26 8.91
N GLY A 24 -9.52 -6.54 7.70
CA GLY A 24 -8.98 -7.63 6.88
C GLY A 24 -8.90 -7.29 5.41
N ALA A 25 -8.05 -8.03 4.70
CA ALA A 25 -7.97 -8.03 3.24
C ALA A 25 -8.08 -9.47 2.74
N ASP A 26 -9.13 -9.76 1.98
CA ASP A 26 -9.35 -11.08 1.41
C ASP A 26 -8.35 -11.36 0.27
N THR A 27 -8.15 -12.65 -0.02
CA THR A 27 -7.19 -13.09 -1.03
C THR A 27 -7.42 -12.42 -2.39
N GLY A 28 -6.39 -11.76 -2.91
CA GLY A 28 -6.41 -11.12 -4.22
C GLY A 28 -7.18 -9.79 -4.30
N THR A 29 -7.68 -9.28 -3.17
CA THR A 29 -8.37 -7.98 -3.13
C THR A 29 -7.39 -6.83 -3.00
N PHE A 30 -7.78 -5.67 -3.49
CA PHE A 30 -7.11 -4.39 -3.27
C PHE A 30 -7.89 -3.61 -2.21
N VAL A 31 -7.33 -3.53 -1.01
CA VAL A 31 -7.94 -2.86 0.14
C VAL A 31 -7.26 -1.52 0.39
N GLY A 32 -8.06 -0.47 0.44
CA GLY A 32 -7.60 0.90 0.74
C GLY A 32 -7.79 1.25 2.21
N LEU A 33 -6.77 1.84 2.80
CA LEU A 33 -6.81 2.46 4.11
C LEU A 33 -6.79 3.97 3.90
N VAL A 34 -7.90 4.63 4.19
CA VAL A 34 -8.07 6.08 4.01
C VAL A 34 -8.35 6.77 5.34
N GLY A 35 -8.13 8.07 5.40
CA GLY A 35 -8.32 8.88 6.61
C GLY A 35 -7.45 10.13 6.58
N PRO A 36 -7.74 11.13 7.42
CA PRO A 36 -6.96 12.36 7.50
C PRO A 36 -5.50 12.10 7.93
N ASN A 37 -4.65 13.11 7.78
CA ASN A 37 -3.28 13.04 8.27
C ASN A 37 -3.27 12.85 9.78
N GLY A 38 -2.35 12.01 10.27
CA GLY A 38 -2.27 11.66 11.68
C GLY A 38 -3.32 10.67 12.19
N SER A 39 -4.18 10.10 11.32
CA SER A 39 -5.19 9.11 11.73
C SER A 39 -4.63 7.74 12.13
N GLY A 40 -3.32 7.48 11.92
CA GLY A 40 -2.67 6.23 12.31
C GLY A 40 -2.38 5.26 11.15
N LYS A 41 -2.68 5.61 9.89
CA LYS A 41 -2.51 4.72 8.71
C LYS A 41 -1.09 4.15 8.61
N SER A 42 -0.07 4.99 8.49
CA SER A 42 1.32 4.55 8.36
C SER A 42 1.80 3.79 9.60
N THR A 43 1.33 4.16 10.80
CA THR A 43 1.65 3.44 12.04
C THR A 43 1.09 2.03 12.02
N LEU A 44 -0.15 1.85 11.57
CA LEU A 44 -0.77 0.53 11.39
C LEU A 44 -0.01 -0.28 10.33
N LEU A 45 0.28 0.31 9.16
CA LEU A 45 1.02 -0.39 8.10
C LEU A 45 2.40 -0.84 8.57
N ARG A 46 3.11 -0.03 9.39
CA ARG A 46 4.39 -0.42 10.01
C ARG A 46 4.28 -1.67 10.87
N CYS A 47 3.13 -1.89 11.54
CA CYS A 47 2.87 -3.15 12.24
C CYS A 47 2.67 -4.30 11.25
N VAL A 48 1.97 -4.08 10.13
CA VAL A 48 1.73 -5.12 9.13
C VAL A 48 3.02 -5.59 8.49
N TYR A 49 3.88 -4.69 8.03
CA TYR A 49 5.16 -5.08 7.41
C TYR A 49 6.32 -5.23 8.41
N ARG A 50 6.02 -5.33 9.73
CA ARG A 50 6.95 -5.67 10.82
C ARG A 50 8.06 -4.64 11.08
N ALA A 51 7.92 -3.40 10.62
CA ALA A 51 8.83 -2.31 11.00
C ALA A 51 8.56 -1.85 12.46
N ARG A 52 7.37 -2.14 12.99
CA ARG A 52 6.99 -1.94 14.39
C ARG A 52 6.21 -3.15 14.90
N ARG A 53 6.45 -3.55 16.14
CA ARG A 53 5.60 -4.51 16.83
C ARG A 53 4.41 -3.77 17.45
N PRO A 54 3.17 -4.26 17.32
CA PRO A 54 2.04 -3.68 18.03
C PRO A 54 2.17 -3.88 19.53
N ASP A 55 1.63 -2.94 20.33
CA ASP A 55 1.62 -3.03 21.78
C ASP A 55 0.52 -4.00 22.26
N ALA A 56 -0.58 -4.12 21.50
CA ALA A 56 -1.63 -5.12 21.69
C ALA A 56 -2.18 -5.58 20.34
N GLY A 57 -2.89 -6.71 20.34
CA GLY A 57 -3.46 -7.31 19.13
C GLY A 57 -2.46 -8.10 18.32
N VAL A 58 -2.87 -8.52 17.12
CA VAL A 58 -2.07 -9.41 16.27
C VAL A 58 -2.30 -9.11 14.80
N VAL A 59 -1.27 -9.30 13.97
CA VAL A 59 -1.34 -9.27 12.50
C VAL A 59 -1.08 -10.69 11.98
N ARG A 60 -2.01 -11.23 11.20
CA ARG A 60 -1.92 -12.58 10.65
C ARG A 60 -1.95 -12.57 9.11
N VAL A 61 -1.17 -13.47 8.53
CA VAL A 61 -1.28 -13.84 7.12
C VAL A 61 -1.59 -15.34 7.08
N GLU A 62 -2.74 -15.70 6.49
CA GLU A 62 -3.25 -17.09 6.49
C GLU A 62 -3.32 -17.72 7.89
N GLY A 63 -3.73 -16.93 8.87
CA GLY A 63 -3.87 -17.38 10.26
C GLY A 63 -2.57 -17.37 11.09
N GLU A 64 -1.40 -17.20 10.47
CA GLU A 64 -0.12 -17.16 11.16
C GLU A 64 0.27 -15.74 11.58
N ASP A 65 0.65 -15.54 12.84
CA ASP A 65 1.14 -14.27 13.38
C ASP A 65 2.46 -13.88 12.72
N VAL A 66 2.45 -12.81 11.92
CA VAL A 66 3.61 -12.35 11.17
C VAL A 66 4.79 -11.97 12.09
N HIS A 67 4.52 -11.52 13.33
CA HIS A 67 5.56 -11.14 14.28
C HIS A 67 6.24 -12.33 14.97
N ARG A 68 5.64 -13.52 14.89
CA ARG A 68 6.23 -14.78 15.39
C ARG A 68 6.96 -15.58 14.31
N MET A 69 6.73 -15.25 13.04
CA MET A 69 7.46 -15.89 11.93
C MET A 69 8.95 -15.55 11.95
N ALA A 70 9.78 -16.48 11.49
CA ALA A 70 11.16 -16.17 11.15
C ALA A 70 11.21 -15.04 10.11
N PRO A 71 12.17 -14.08 10.19
CA PRO A 71 12.21 -12.91 9.31
C PRO A 71 12.15 -13.25 7.82
N ARG A 72 12.85 -14.28 7.40
CA ARG A 72 12.84 -14.76 6.01
C ARG A 72 11.49 -15.33 5.57
N ALA A 73 10.83 -16.08 6.44
CA ALA A 73 9.53 -16.68 6.15
C ALA A 73 8.49 -15.56 5.93
N ALA A 74 8.44 -14.58 6.84
CA ALA A 74 7.57 -13.43 6.68
C ALA A 74 7.90 -12.62 5.41
N ALA A 75 9.19 -12.39 5.11
CA ALA A 75 9.60 -11.67 3.91
C ALA A 75 9.31 -12.42 2.59
N ARG A 76 9.06 -13.72 2.60
CA ARG A 76 8.57 -14.46 1.42
C ARG A 76 7.06 -14.28 1.20
N LEU A 77 6.32 -13.92 2.24
CA LEU A 77 4.88 -13.75 2.17
C LEU A 77 4.48 -12.29 1.97
N LEU A 78 5.21 -11.37 2.59
CA LEU A 78 4.83 -9.98 2.73
C LEU A 78 5.95 -9.07 2.22
N ALA A 79 5.63 -8.22 1.22
CA ALA A 79 6.48 -7.13 0.78
C ALA A 79 5.86 -5.78 1.12
N ALA A 80 6.69 -4.77 1.30
CA ALA A 80 6.24 -3.42 1.58
C ALA A 80 6.94 -2.38 0.72
N LEU A 81 6.20 -1.33 0.39
CA LEU A 81 6.67 -0.05 -0.08
C LEU A 81 6.40 0.98 1.03
N PRO A 82 7.36 1.30 1.89
CA PRO A 82 7.20 2.35 2.89
C PRO A 82 7.17 3.73 2.24
N GLN A 83 6.60 4.71 2.94
CA GLN A 83 6.48 6.10 2.49
C GLN A 83 7.83 6.74 2.19
N GLU A 84 8.84 6.49 3.01
CA GLU A 84 10.21 6.94 2.82
C GLU A 84 11.12 5.77 2.47
N SER A 85 11.81 5.87 1.36
CA SER A 85 12.84 4.93 0.94
C SER A 85 14.09 5.73 0.58
N ALA A 86 14.90 6.05 1.59
CA ALA A 86 16.23 6.59 1.35
C ALA A 86 17.11 5.48 0.77
N ALA A 87 17.58 5.67 -0.45
CA ALA A 87 18.62 4.85 -1.05
C ALA A 87 19.75 5.80 -1.44
N ASP A 88 20.77 5.87 -0.60
CA ASP A 88 21.96 6.71 -0.83
C ASP A 88 23.05 5.96 -1.60
N PHE A 89 22.72 4.82 -2.20
CA PHE A 89 23.70 3.98 -2.91
C PHE A 89 23.56 4.12 -4.41
N ASP A 90 24.69 4.21 -5.10
CA ASP A 90 24.76 4.29 -6.56
C ASP A 90 24.64 2.89 -7.19
N PHE A 91 23.42 2.32 -7.07
CA PHE A 91 23.07 1.05 -7.73
C PHE A 91 22.32 1.31 -9.03
N THR A 92 22.48 0.43 -9.99
CA THR A 92 21.61 0.38 -11.18
C THR A 92 20.19 -0.03 -10.78
N VAL A 93 19.21 0.32 -11.60
CA VAL A 93 17.82 -0.10 -11.44
C VAL A 93 17.71 -1.62 -11.31
N THR A 94 18.43 -2.37 -12.13
CA THR A 94 18.43 -3.85 -12.05
C THR A 94 18.91 -4.35 -10.70
N GLU A 95 19.97 -3.76 -10.15
CA GLU A 95 20.51 -4.15 -8.84
C GLU A 95 19.52 -3.84 -7.71
N VAL A 96 18.89 -2.65 -7.73
CA VAL A 96 17.86 -2.29 -6.75
C VAL A 96 16.70 -3.28 -6.80
N VAL A 97 16.21 -3.64 -7.99
CA VAL A 97 15.11 -4.60 -8.14
C VAL A 97 15.53 -6.00 -7.70
N ALA A 98 16.76 -6.42 -8.00
CA ALA A 98 17.29 -7.72 -7.59
C ALA A 98 17.38 -7.88 -6.07
N MET A 99 17.49 -6.80 -5.29
CA MET A 99 17.42 -6.86 -3.82
C MET A 99 16.13 -7.50 -3.30
N GLY A 100 15.02 -7.43 -4.07
CA GLY A 100 13.78 -8.12 -3.74
C GLY A 100 13.92 -9.65 -3.68
N ARG A 101 14.99 -10.23 -4.23
CA ARG A 101 15.26 -11.68 -4.18
C ARG A 101 15.99 -12.15 -2.90
N LEU A 102 16.45 -11.23 -2.06
CA LEU A 102 17.19 -11.57 -0.83
C LEU A 102 16.53 -12.63 0.05
N PRO A 103 15.20 -12.68 0.23
CA PRO A 103 14.55 -13.73 1.01
C PRO A 103 14.61 -15.12 0.36
N HIS A 104 14.96 -15.25 -0.92
CA HIS A 104 14.89 -16.47 -1.73
C HIS A 104 16.26 -17.05 -2.11
N ARG A 105 17.28 -16.89 -1.28
CA ARG A 105 18.69 -17.27 -1.56
C ARG A 105 18.95 -18.73 -1.99
N GLU A 106 17.95 -19.60 -1.96
CA GLU A 106 18.08 -21.02 -2.33
C GLU A 106 17.78 -21.30 -3.82
N ARG A 107 17.51 -20.25 -4.63
CA ARG A 107 17.18 -20.36 -6.05
C ARG A 107 18.39 -20.11 -6.94
N THR A 108 18.31 -20.58 -8.22
CA THR A 108 19.36 -20.39 -9.20
C THR A 108 19.44 -18.94 -9.66
N ALA A 109 20.65 -18.43 -9.92
CA ALA A 109 20.85 -17.08 -10.44
C ALA A 109 20.07 -16.80 -11.75
N ALA A 110 19.92 -17.82 -12.61
CA ALA A 110 19.15 -17.70 -13.86
C ALA A 110 17.65 -17.48 -13.60
N GLY A 111 17.06 -18.21 -12.63
CA GLY A 111 15.65 -18.04 -12.26
C GLY A 111 15.37 -16.68 -11.66
N ASP A 112 16.24 -16.18 -10.79
CA ASP A 112 16.11 -14.86 -10.19
C ASP A 112 16.23 -13.73 -11.22
N ARG A 113 17.15 -13.86 -12.19
CA ARG A 113 17.26 -12.89 -13.30
C ARG A 113 15.97 -12.78 -14.11
N GLN A 114 15.30 -13.89 -14.40
CA GLN A 114 14.03 -13.88 -15.14
C GLN A 114 12.91 -13.20 -14.33
N ILE A 115 12.86 -13.41 -13.01
CA ILE A 115 11.89 -12.75 -12.13
C ILE A 115 12.14 -11.24 -12.10
N VAL A 116 13.40 -10.81 -11.97
CA VAL A 116 13.79 -9.39 -12.01
C VAL A 116 13.32 -8.73 -13.31
N LEU A 117 13.59 -9.33 -14.46
CA LEU A 117 13.19 -8.80 -15.77
C LEU A 117 11.65 -8.64 -15.85
N ARG A 118 10.90 -9.67 -15.47
CA ARG A 118 9.42 -9.60 -15.44
C ARG A 118 8.92 -8.47 -14.53
N SER A 119 9.52 -8.30 -13.35
CA SER A 119 9.10 -7.24 -12.42
C SER A 119 9.40 -5.85 -12.96
N LEU A 120 10.52 -5.67 -13.68
CA LEU A 120 10.83 -4.43 -14.39
C LEU A 120 9.79 -4.12 -15.48
N GLU A 121 9.38 -5.12 -16.24
CA GLU A 121 8.33 -5.00 -17.26
C GLU A 121 6.97 -4.68 -16.63
N GLN A 122 6.58 -5.42 -15.59
CA GLN A 122 5.32 -5.19 -14.86
C GLN A 122 5.24 -3.76 -14.28
N ALA A 123 6.33 -3.23 -13.76
CA ALA A 123 6.40 -1.87 -13.26
C ALA A 123 6.62 -0.81 -14.36
N GLY A 124 6.83 -1.21 -15.63
CA GLY A 124 7.04 -0.30 -16.76
C GLY A 124 8.36 0.45 -16.72
N VAL A 125 9.42 -0.14 -16.12
CA VAL A 125 10.74 0.47 -15.94
C VAL A 125 11.88 -0.33 -16.58
N ALA A 126 11.56 -1.30 -17.42
CA ALA A 126 12.57 -2.15 -18.09
C ALA A 126 13.56 -1.33 -18.93
N HIS A 127 13.11 -0.24 -19.54
CA HIS A 127 13.96 0.68 -20.32
C HIS A 127 14.98 1.46 -19.47
N LEU A 128 14.85 1.45 -18.15
CA LEU A 128 15.73 2.10 -17.19
C LEU A 128 16.74 1.12 -16.54
N ALA A 129 16.73 -0.15 -16.91
CA ALA A 129 17.40 -1.24 -16.20
C ALA A 129 18.89 -0.98 -15.87
N THR A 130 19.62 -0.33 -16.77
CA THR A 130 21.05 -0.02 -16.61
C THR A 130 21.34 1.37 -16.04
N ARG A 131 20.31 2.21 -15.85
CA ARG A 131 20.49 3.56 -15.28
C ARG A 131 20.76 3.49 -13.78
N GLY A 132 21.56 4.43 -13.28
CA GLY A 132 21.75 4.63 -11.84
C GLY A 132 20.45 5.09 -11.16
N PHE A 133 20.07 4.45 -10.07
CA PHE A 133 18.81 4.72 -9.34
C PHE A 133 18.71 6.18 -8.90
N LEU A 134 19.82 6.79 -8.46
CA LEU A 134 19.84 8.17 -8.00
C LEU A 134 19.52 9.19 -9.10
N SER A 135 19.81 8.86 -10.38
CA SER A 135 19.55 9.73 -11.53
C SER A 135 18.09 9.76 -11.99
N LEU A 136 17.22 8.94 -11.39
CA LEU A 136 15.83 8.82 -11.77
C LEU A 136 14.97 9.94 -11.20
N SER A 137 13.89 10.29 -11.92
CA SER A 137 12.82 11.14 -11.38
C SER A 137 12.10 10.44 -10.22
N GLY A 138 11.36 11.21 -9.40
CA GLY A 138 10.58 10.64 -8.28
C GLY A 138 9.62 9.55 -8.70
N GLY A 139 8.91 9.74 -9.82
CA GLY A 139 7.98 8.74 -10.35
C GLY A 139 8.67 7.49 -10.89
N GLU A 140 9.84 7.63 -11.52
CA GLU A 140 10.64 6.48 -11.94
C GLU A 140 11.16 5.70 -10.73
N LYS A 141 11.69 6.39 -9.71
CA LYS A 141 12.11 5.77 -8.44
C LYS A 141 10.99 4.97 -7.80
N GLN A 142 9.80 5.55 -7.71
CA GLN A 142 8.62 4.89 -7.12
C GLN A 142 8.29 3.58 -7.86
N ARG A 143 8.25 3.60 -9.20
CA ARG A 143 8.02 2.39 -9.99
C ARG A 143 9.12 1.34 -9.83
N VAL A 144 10.39 1.75 -9.72
CA VAL A 144 11.51 0.83 -9.43
C VAL A 144 11.36 0.18 -8.06
N LEU A 145 10.94 0.92 -7.04
CA LEU A 145 10.69 0.38 -5.70
C LEU A 145 9.50 -0.59 -5.68
N ILE A 146 8.46 -0.32 -6.47
CA ILE A 146 7.36 -1.27 -6.69
C ILE A 146 7.87 -2.53 -7.40
N ALA A 147 8.70 -2.40 -8.46
CA ALA A 147 9.32 -3.55 -9.11
C ALA A 147 10.12 -4.40 -8.11
N ARG A 148 10.89 -3.77 -7.22
CA ARG A 148 11.61 -4.44 -6.14
C ARG A 148 10.67 -5.23 -5.22
N ALA A 149 9.56 -4.62 -4.81
CA ALA A 149 8.58 -5.29 -3.98
C ALA A 149 7.90 -6.47 -4.70
N LEU A 150 7.55 -6.33 -5.97
CA LEU A 150 6.98 -7.41 -6.79
C LEU A 150 7.99 -8.53 -7.07
N THR A 151 9.27 -8.21 -7.25
CA THR A 151 10.36 -9.18 -7.43
C THR A 151 10.49 -10.14 -6.24
N GLN A 152 10.06 -9.72 -5.05
CA GLN A 152 9.97 -10.58 -3.87
C GLN A 152 8.89 -11.68 -4.03
N GLN A 153 8.01 -11.58 -5.03
CA GLN A 153 6.85 -12.47 -5.25
C GLN A 153 5.97 -12.61 -4.01
N PRO A 154 5.56 -11.49 -3.40
CA PRO A 154 4.79 -11.52 -2.17
C PRO A 154 3.39 -12.08 -2.39
N ARG A 155 2.80 -12.59 -1.34
CA ARG A 155 1.37 -12.93 -1.30
C ARG A 155 0.52 -11.76 -0.81
N VAL A 156 1.12 -10.92 0.04
CA VAL A 156 0.54 -9.68 0.53
C VAL A 156 1.49 -8.53 0.22
N LEU A 157 0.99 -7.48 -0.41
CA LEU A 157 1.73 -6.26 -0.73
C LEU A 157 1.17 -5.09 0.08
N VAL A 158 2.02 -4.46 0.88
CA VAL A 158 1.65 -3.30 1.69
C VAL A 158 2.25 -2.04 1.06
N LEU A 159 1.41 -1.03 0.82
CA LEU A 159 1.82 0.21 0.18
C LEU A 159 1.47 1.40 1.09
N ASP A 160 2.48 2.15 1.50
CA ASP A 160 2.29 3.36 2.29
C ASP A 160 2.43 4.57 1.37
N GLU A 161 1.29 5.14 0.97
CA GLU A 161 1.18 6.31 0.09
C GLU A 161 1.91 6.15 -1.26
N PRO A 162 1.61 5.10 -2.04
CA PRO A 162 2.35 4.76 -3.25
C PRO A 162 2.23 5.80 -4.38
N THR A 163 1.30 6.73 -4.27
CA THR A 163 0.99 7.74 -5.28
C THR A 163 1.50 9.14 -4.95
N ASN A 164 2.12 9.33 -3.78
CA ASN A 164 2.64 10.63 -3.38
C ASN A 164 3.76 11.12 -4.33
N HIS A 165 3.75 12.42 -4.60
CA HIS A 165 4.72 13.10 -5.46
C HIS A 165 4.73 12.62 -6.93
N LEU A 166 3.70 11.88 -7.35
CA LEU A 166 3.50 11.47 -8.72
C LEU A 166 2.52 12.41 -9.44
N ASP A 167 2.75 12.66 -10.72
CA ASP A 167 1.72 13.24 -11.57
C ASP A 167 0.54 12.27 -11.78
N ILE A 168 -0.59 12.80 -12.24
CA ILE A 168 -1.85 12.05 -12.36
C ILE A 168 -1.69 10.79 -13.22
N ALA A 169 -0.98 10.90 -14.36
CA ALA A 169 -0.79 9.76 -15.27
C ALA A 169 -0.02 8.63 -14.58
N HIS A 170 1.02 8.96 -13.84
CA HIS A 170 1.82 8.01 -13.09
C HIS A 170 1.07 7.41 -11.89
N GLN A 171 0.23 8.19 -11.20
CA GLN A 171 -0.62 7.69 -10.11
C GLN A 171 -1.56 6.58 -10.59
N LEU A 172 -2.27 6.84 -11.70
CA LEU A 172 -3.18 5.88 -12.32
C LEU A 172 -2.46 4.62 -12.81
N ASP A 173 -1.30 4.79 -13.47
CA ASP A 173 -0.51 3.68 -14.00
C ASP A 173 0.01 2.76 -12.88
N VAL A 174 0.54 3.33 -11.80
CA VAL A 174 1.03 2.59 -10.63
C VAL A 174 -0.07 1.73 -10.00
N LEU A 175 -1.23 2.31 -9.69
CA LEU A 175 -2.32 1.57 -9.07
C LEU A 175 -2.87 0.46 -9.98
N ARG A 176 -3.00 0.74 -11.29
CA ARG A 176 -3.40 -0.25 -12.28
C ARG A 176 -2.42 -1.42 -12.35
N ARG A 177 -1.10 -1.16 -12.38
CA ARG A 177 -0.05 -2.21 -12.42
C ARG A 177 -0.01 -3.03 -11.15
N VAL A 178 -0.13 -2.39 -9.99
CA VAL A 178 -0.21 -3.09 -8.70
C VAL A 178 -1.44 -4.01 -8.68
N ARG A 179 -2.61 -3.52 -9.09
CA ARG A 179 -3.82 -4.35 -9.16
C ARG A 179 -3.63 -5.55 -10.11
N ALA A 180 -3.02 -5.36 -11.25
CA ALA A 180 -2.77 -6.42 -12.24
C ALA A 180 -1.70 -7.43 -11.79
N SER A 181 -0.89 -7.13 -10.78
CA SER A 181 0.22 -7.99 -10.35
C SER A 181 -0.21 -9.20 -9.48
N GLY A 182 -1.43 -9.21 -8.96
CA GLY A 182 -2.10 -10.38 -8.38
C GLY A 182 -1.97 -10.65 -6.88
N PRO A 183 -1.08 -10.03 -6.07
CA PRO A 183 -1.09 -10.21 -4.62
C PRO A 183 -2.33 -9.58 -3.97
N THR A 184 -2.60 -9.96 -2.71
CA THR A 184 -3.50 -9.19 -1.85
C THR A 184 -2.83 -7.88 -1.51
N VAL A 185 -3.52 -6.74 -1.68
CA VAL A 185 -2.94 -5.40 -1.48
C VAL A 185 -3.63 -4.71 -0.32
N LEU A 186 -2.83 -4.15 0.60
CA LEU A 186 -3.28 -3.16 1.58
C LEU A 186 -2.52 -1.86 1.34
N ALA A 187 -3.22 -0.80 0.93
CA ALA A 187 -2.60 0.48 0.58
C ALA A 187 -3.18 1.65 1.38
N ALA A 188 -2.33 2.45 2.00
CA ALA A 188 -2.74 3.78 2.48
C ALA A 188 -2.82 4.72 1.28
N LEU A 189 -3.98 5.35 1.10
CA LEU A 189 -4.24 6.27 0.02
C LEU A 189 -4.78 7.60 0.56
N HIS A 190 -4.31 8.71 -0.02
CA HIS A 190 -4.79 10.05 0.32
C HIS A 190 -5.93 10.51 -0.59
N ASP A 191 -5.85 10.20 -1.87
CA ASP A 191 -6.86 10.58 -2.85
C ASP A 191 -8.05 9.61 -2.78
N LEU A 192 -9.20 10.13 -2.38
CA LEU A 192 -10.44 9.37 -2.23
C LEU A 192 -11.02 8.92 -3.57
N ASN A 193 -10.78 9.66 -4.67
CA ASN A 193 -11.21 9.26 -6.00
C ASN A 193 -10.36 8.10 -6.52
N LEU A 194 -9.04 8.14 -6.30
CA LEU A 194 -8.17 7.01 -6.59
C LEU A 194 -8.54 5.77 -5.75
N ALA A 195 -8.83 5.97 -4.46
CA ALA A 195 -9.28 4.89 -3.59
C ALA A 195 -10.62 4.29 -4.06
N ALA A 196 -11.58 5.14 -4.45
CA ALA A 196 -12.87 4.70 -4.96
C ALA A 196 -12.76 3.94 -6.31
N ALA A 197 -11.82 4.34 -7.17
CA ALA A 197 -11.65 3.73 -8.50
C ALA A 197 -10.87 2.42 -8.47
N HIS A 198 -9.96 2.23 -7.52
CA HIS A 198 -9.02 1.11 -7.54
C HIS A 198 -9.22 0.08 -6.44
N CYS A 199 -9.85 0.44 -5.31
CA CYS A 199 -10.03 -0.48 -4.19
C CYS A 199 -11.34 -1.27 -4.28
N ASP A 200 -11.29 -2.53 -3.89
CA ASP A 200 -12.48 -3.38 -3.74
C ASP A 200 -13.18 -3.08 -2.39
N ARG A 201 -12.39 -2.68 -1.39
CA ARG A 201 -12.85 -2.35 -0.05
C ARG A 201 -12.06 -1.19 0.53
N LEU A 202 -12.70 -0.36 1.32
CA LEU A 202 -12.07 0.71 2.09
C LEU A 202 -12.26 0.47 3.59
N HIS A 203 -11.23 0.85 4.34
CA HIS A 203 -11.30 1.07 5.78
C HIS A 203 -10.95 2.53 6.06
N VAL A 204 -11.83 3.24 6.75
CA VAL A 204 -11.62 4.65 7.10
C VAL A 204 -11.07 4.72 8.52
N LEU A 205 -9.86 5.25 8.65
CA LEU A 205 -9.25 5.52 9.96
C LEU A 205 -9.49 6.96 10.37
N HIS A 206 -9.97 7.16 11.61
CA HIS A 206 -10.08 8.47 12.24
C HIS A 206 -9.76 8.32 13.73
N GLY A 207 -8.90 9.20 14.25
CA GLY A 207 -8.51 9.17 15.67
C GLY A 207 -7.90 7.83 16.14
N GLY A 208 -7.18 7.12 15.26
CA GLY A 208 -6.57 5.82 15.57
C GLY A 208 -7.54 4.62 15.47
N ARG A 209 -8.80 4.81 15.14
CA ARG A 209 -9.83 3.77 15.06
C ARG A 209 -10.40 3.61 13.66
N VAL A 210 -10.90 2.42 13.32
CA VAL A 210 -11.69 2.21 12.11
C VAL A 210 -13.12 2.69 12.37
N VAL A 211 -13.54 3.73 11.64
CA VAL A 211 -14.90 4.32 11.79
C VAL A 211 -15.87 3.84 10.72
N ALA A 212 -15.36 3.34 9.57
CA ALA A 212 -16.20 2.73 8.54
C ALA A 212 -15.41 1.70 7.74
N SER A 213 -16.10 0.67 7.23
CA SER A 213 -15.51 -0.40 6.40
C SER A 213 -16.54 -0.91 5.41
N GLY A 214 -16.14 -1.10 4.15
CA GLY A 214 -17.03 -1.64 3.12
C GLY A 214 -16.56 -1.31 1.70
N PRO A 215 -17.41 -1.59 0.70
CA PRO A 215 -17.21 -1.13 -0.66
C PRO A 215 -17.11 0.40 -0.72
N PRO A 216 -16.24 0.96 -1.61
CA PRO A 216 -16.01 2.42 -1.66
C PRO A 216 -17.31 3.25 -1.79
N ALA A 217 -18.25 2.80 -2.62
CA ALA A 217 -19.50 3.51 -2.87
C ALA A 217 -20.44 3.57 -1.64
N GLU A 218 -20.30 2.64 -0.69
CA GLU A 218 -21.09 2.59 0.55
C GLU A 218 -20.39 3.41 1.64
N VAL A 219 -19.07 3.26 1.75
CA VAL A 219 -18.26 3.88 2.80
C VAL A 219 -18.14 5.39 2.61
N LEU A 220 -17.85 5.85 1.38
CA LEU A 220 -17.63 7.26 1.10
C LEU A 220 -18.99 8.00 0.93
N SER A 221 -19.75 8.06 2.04
CA SER A 221 -21.00 8.85 2.10
C SER A 221 -20.71 10.34 2.34
N PRO A 222 -21.56 11.28 1.86
CA PRO A 222 -21.39 12.70 2.13
C PRO A 222 -21.30 13.01 3.64
N ALA A 223 -22.06 12.30 4.48
CA ALA A 223 -22.03 12.48 5.92
C ALA A 223 -20.68 12.10 6.53
N LEU A 224 -20.14 10.93 6.18
CA LEU A 224 -18.82 10.49 6.64
C LEU A 224 -17.71 11.42 6.15
N LEU A 225 -17.80 11.90 4.90
CA LEU A 225 -16.80 12.80 4.32
C LEU A 225 -16.80 14.16 5.01
N ALA A 226 -17.97 14.66 5.41
CA ALA A 226 -18.09 15.88 6.22
C ALA A 226 -17.50 15.68 7.63
N GLU A 227 -17.87 14.59 8.31
CA GLU A 227 -17.44 14.30 9.69
C GLU A 227 -15.93 14.02 9.79
N VAL A 228 -15.40 13.17 8.91
CA VAL A 228 -14.02 12.66 9.03
C VAL A 228 -13.01 13.53 8.29
N PHE A 229 -13.37 14.05 7.12
CA PHE A 229 -12.45 14.81 6.26
C PHE A 229 -12.72 16.30 6.24
N GLY A 230 -13.84 16.77 6.84
CA GLY A 230 -14.17 18.18 6.91
C GLY A 230 -14.52 18.78 5.54
N VAL A 231 -15.08 18.00 4.62
CA VAL A 231 -15.44 18.45 3.27
C VAL A 231 -16.89 18.12 2.95
N ARG A 232 -17.54 18.99 2.16
CA ARG A 232 -18.80 18.66 1.50
C ARG A 232 -18.47 17.86 0.24
N ALA A 233 -19.12 16.73 0.02
CA ALA A 233 -18.86 15.88 -1.12
C ALA A 233 -20.15 15.64 -1.93
N HIS A 234 -20.03 15.78 -3.24
CA HIS A 234 -21.06 15.45 -4.20
C HIS A 234 -20.65 14.23 -5.01
N ARG A 235 -21.47 13.17 -4.93
CA ARG A 235 -21.24 11.97 -5.72
C ARG A 235 -21.68 12.19 -7.15
N VAL A 236 -20.78 11.91 -8.09
CA VAL A 236 -21.05 11.95 -9.54
C VAL A 236 -20.66 10.62 -10.18
N ARG A 237 -21.18 10.35 -11.37
CA ARG A 237 -20.77 9.20 -12.16
C ARG A 237 -19.90 9.65 -13.31
N HIS A 238 -18.79 8.99 -13.52
CA HIS A 238 -17.93 9.23 -14.69
C HIS A 238 -18.73 8.93 -15.96
N PRO A 239 -18.81 9.85 -16.94
CA PRO A 239 -19.73 9.73 -18.08
C PRO A 239 -19.45 8.52 -18.98
N GLU A 240 -18.19 8.12 -19.12
CA GLU A 240 -17.80 6.99 -19.97
C GLU A 240 -17.72 5.66 -19.22
N THR A 241 -17.17 5.65 -18.00
CA THR A 241 -16.91 4.41 -17.27
C THR A 241 -18.00 4.04 -16.27
N GLY A 242 -18.91 4.98 -15.93
CA GLY A 242 -19.89 4.83 -14.86
C GLY A 242 -19.32 4.76 -13.44
N ALA A 243 -18.01 4.88 -13.30
CA ALA A 243 -17.33 4.82 -12.00
C ALA A 243 -17.77 5.97 -11.09
N THR A 244 -17.89 5.69 -9.80
CA THR A 244 -18.20 6.71 -8.79
C THR A 244 -17.00 7.63 -8.61
N GLN A 245 -17.27 8.94 -8.68
CA GLN A 245 -16.33 10.01 -8.36
C GLN A 245 -16.96 11.00 -7.37
N PHE A 246 -16.13 11.80 -6.72
CA PHE A 246 -16.54 12.81 -5.76
C PHE A 246 -16.00 14.17 -6.16
N LEU A 247 -16.87 15.16 -6.17
CA LEU A 247 -16.50 16.58 -6.20
C LEU A 247 -16.51 17.09 -4.77
N PHE A 248 -15.48 17.82 -4.38
CA PHE A 248 -15.31 18.28 -3.02
C PHE A 248 -15.39 19.80 -2.94
N ASP A 249 -16.16 20.28 -1.99
CA ASP A 249 -16.24 21.68 -1.60
C ASP A 249 -15.84 21.85 -0.14
N PRO A 250 -15.33 23.03 0.26
CA PRO A 250 -15.16 23.34 1.69
C PRO A 250 -16.49 23.23 2.43
N LEU A 251 -16.44 22.75 3.68
CA LEU A 251 -17.56 23.00 4.58
C LEU A 251 -17.59 24.50 4.82
N THR A 252 -18.64 25.17 4.36
CA THR A 252 -18.89 26.58 4.68
C THR A 252 -19.04 26.69 6.19
N PRO A 253 -18.43 27.68 6.85
CA PRO A 253 -18.60 27.89 8.27
C PRO A 253 -20.05 28.18 8.65
#